data_075381a3d619120b2643815d73ecc62b
#
_entry.id   075381a3d619120b2643815d73ecc62b
#
_cell.length_a   1.000
_cell.length_b   1.000
_cell.length_c   1.000
_cell.angle_alpha   90.00
_cell.angle_beta   90.00
_cell.angle_gamma   90.00
#
_symmetry.space_group_name_H-M   'P 1'
#
loop_
_entity.id
_entity.type
_entity.pdbx_description
1 polymer ?
#
loop_
_entity_poly.entity_id
_entity_poly.type
_entity_poly.pdbx_seq_one_letter_code
_entity_poly.pdbx_strand_id
1 'polypeptide(L)'
;MKKDELRYLQRLAEIYPTIGKASTEIINLQSILNLPKGTEHFMSDLHGEYQAFSHVLRNGSGAVRKKIDDVFGHTLSNNDKRSLATLIYYPKEKMDLVKDTEEDMENWYKITLYRLIEICKTTASKYTRSKVRKALPTDYAYVIEELITEKAEVLDKEAYLSLIHISEP
;
A
#
# COMPACT_ATOMS: atom_id res chain seq x y z
N MET A 1 -35.71 -7.59 -26.63
CA MET A 1 -35.54 -7.38 -25.17
C MET A 1 -36.36 -8.43 -24.44
N LYS A 2 -35.74 -9.19 -23.54
CA LYS A 2 -36.44 -10.25 -22.80
C LYS A 2 -37.41 -9.61 -21.77
N LYS A 3 -38.51 -10.27 -21.47
CA LYS A 3 -39.56 -9.75 -20.56
C LYS A 3 -39.03 -9.38 -19.16
N ASP A 4 -38.04 -10.12 -18.67
CA ASP A 4 -37.40 -9.89 -17.36
C ASP A 4 -36.48 -8.66 -17.39
N GLU A 5 -35.80 -8.41 -18.51
CA GLU A 5 -34.95 -7.25 -18.74
C GLU A 5 -35.81 -5.96 -18.75
N LEU A 6 -36.99 -6.00 -19.38
CA LEU A 6 -37.90 -4.87 -19.37
C LEU A 6 -38.40 -4.54 -17.95
N ARG A 7 -38.78 -5.56 -17.18
CA ARG A 7 -39.18 -5.37 -15.77
C ARG A 7 -38.08 -4.78 -14.92
N TYR A 8 -36.83 -5.22 -15.12
CA TYR A 8 -35.69 -4.68 -14.42
C TYR A 8 -35.48 -3.20 -14.74
N LEU A 9 -35.53 -2.83 -16.02
CA LEU A 9 -35.37 -1.45 -16.45
C LEU A 9 -36.54 -0.55 -15.97
N GLN A 10 -37.77 -1.07 -15.92
CA GLN A 10 -38.88 -0.35 -15.33
C GLN A 10 -38.69 -0.03 -13.85
N ARG A 11 -38.18 -1.00 -13.06
CA ARG A 11 -37.86 -0.75 -11.66
C ARG A 11 -36.70 0.23 -11.47
N LEU A 12 -35.67 0.18 -12.32
CA LEU A 12 -34.63 1.20 -12.31
C LEU A 12 -35.18 2.60 -12.63
N ALA A 13 -36.09 2.71 -13.57
CA ALA A 13 -36.71 3.97 -13.92
C ALA A 13 -37.58 4.56 -12.80
N GLU A 14 -38.17 3.72 -11.94
CA GLU A 14 -38.87 4.19 -10.74
C GLU A 14 -37.92 4.82 -9.73
N ILE A 15 -36.71 4.23 -9.56
CA ILE A 15 -35.69 4.72 -8.62
C ILE A 15 -34.95 5.94 -9.21
N TYR A 16 -34.63 5.87 -10.50
CA TYR A 16 -33.86 6.89 -11.23
C TYR A 16 -34.71 7.47 -12.39
N PRO A 17 -35.71 8.29 -12.10
CA PRO A 17 -36.72 8.75 -13.09
C PRO A 17 -36.15 9.73 -14.13
N THR A 18 -34.91 10.22 -13.95
CA THR A 18 -34.29 11.14 -14.90
C THR A 18 -32.84 10.71 -15.18
N ILE A 19 -32.35 11.07 -16.37
CA ILE A 19 -30.95 10.85 -16.76
C ILE A 19 -29.98 11.46 -15.72
N GLY A 20 -30.30 12.67 -15.23
CA GLY A 20 -29.47 13.35 -14.22
C GLY A 20 -29.37 12.54 -12.93
N LYS A 21 -30.49 11.97 -12.41
CA LYS A 21 -30.48 11.13 -11.21
C LYS A 21 -29.67 9.83 -11.44
N ALA A 22 -29.84 9.19 -12.58
CA ALA A 22 -29.11 8.00 -12.93
C ALA A 22 -27.59 8.29 -13.06
N SER A 23 -27.21 9.37 -13.71
CA SER A 23 -25.81 9.80 -13.84
C SER A 23 -25.16 10.11 -12.49
N THR A 24 -25.87 10.80 -11.60
CA THR A 24 -25.39 11.09 -10.24
C THR A 24 -25.12 9.79 -9.48
N GLU A 25 -26.04 8.82 -9.57
CA GLU A 25 -25.85 7.55 -8.88
C GLU A 25 -24.68 6.74 -9.46
N ILE A 26 -24.51 6.74 -10.77
CA ILE A 26 -23.34 6.10 -11.42
C ILE A 26 -22.04 6.72 -10.89
N ILE A 27 -21.96 8.05 -10.79
CA ILE A 27 -20.78 8.74 -10.26
C ILE A 27 -20.55 8.38 -8.78
N ASN A 28 -21.60 8.34 -7.97
CA ASN A 28 -21.52 7.93 -6.57
C ASN A 28 -21.01 6.50 -6.41
N LEU A 29 -21.58 5.57 -7.17
CA LEU A 29 -21.15 4.16 -7.14
C LEU A 29 -19.72 3.98 -7.63
N GLN A 30 -19.32 4.70 -8.67
CA GLN A 30 -17.92 4.71 -9.13
C GLN A 30 -16.98 5.25 -8.07
N SER A 31 -17.37 6.32 -7.37
CA SER A 31 -16.60 6.87 -6.25
C SER A 31 -16.45 5.86 -5.11
N ILE A 32 -17.54 5.16 -4.76
CA ILE A 32 -17.52 4.09 -3.74
C ILE A 32 -16.62 2.94 -4.14
N LEU A 33 -16.63 2.51 -5.40
CA LEU A 33 -15.76 1.45 -5.91
C LEU A 33 -14.27 1.82 -5.84
N ASN A 34 -13.94 3.11 -5.92
CA ASN A 34 -12.57 3.61 -5.82
C ASN A 34 -12.12 3.90 -4.38
N LEU A 35 -13.02 3.81 -3.40
CA LEU A 35 -12.63 3.96 -1.99
C LEU A 35 -11.72 2.81 -1.56
N PRO A 36 -10.65 3.11 -0.80
CA PRO A 36 -9.84 2.08 -0.20
C PRO A 36 -10.67 1.25 0.77
N LYS A 37 -10.74 -0.05 0.53
CA LYS A 37 -11.39 -1.00 1.44
C LYS A 37 -10.33 -1.81 2.16
N GLY A 38 -10.53 -2.02 3.47
CA GLY A 38 -9.77 -3.01 4.22
C GLY A 38 -10.05 -4.42 3.70
N THR A 39 -9.11 -5.31 3.92
CA THR A 39 -9.32 -6.74 3.65
C THR A 39 -9.95 -7.38 4.88
N GLU A 40 -11.04 -8.11 4.69
CA GLU A 40 -11.70 -8.90 5.70
C GLU A 40 -11.25 -10.36 5.58
N HIS A 41 -10.83 -10.94 6.70
CA HIS A 41 -10.40 -12.33 6.77
C HIS A 41 -11.32 -13.12 7.67
N PHE A 42 -11.84 -14.22 7.16
CA PHE A 42 -12.67 -15.14 7.91
C PHE A 42 -11.83 -16.36 8.25
N MET A 43 -11.72 -16.66 9.55
CA MET A 43 -11.01 -17.83 10.04
C MET A 43 -11.92 -18.62 10.97
N SER A 44 -11.98 -19.94 10.78
CA SER A 44 -12.89 -20.79 11.54
C SER A 44 -12.25 -21.39 12.78
N ASP A 45 -10.97 -21.76 12.74
CA ASP A 45 -10.39 -22.64 13.75
C ASP A 45 -8.90 -22.37 13.95
N LEU A 46 -8.52 -21.95 15.13
CA LEU A 46 -7.16 -21.52 15.43
C LEU A 46 -6.32 -22.58 16.17
N HIS A 47 -6.96 -23.51 16.87
CA HIS A 47 -6.34 -24.62 17.62
C HIS A 47 -5.11 -24.23 18.48
N GLY A 48 -5.00 -22.98 18.92
CA GLY A 48 -3.86 -22.50 19.68
C GLY A 48 -2.57 -22.28 18.87
N GLU A 49 -2.62 -22.36 17.54
CA GLU A 49 -1.49 -22.18 16.64
C GLU A 49 -1.13 -20.69 16.47
N TYR A 50 -0.53 -20.11 17.52
CA TYR A 50 -0.17 -18.68 17.55
C TYR A 50 0.70 -18.23 16.39
N GLN A 51 1.73 -19.03 16.03
CA GLN A 51 2.66 -18.64 14.96
C GLN A 51 1.97 -18.57 13.60
N ALA A 52 1.18 -19.60 13.27
CA ALA A 52 0.41 -19.64 12.03
C ALA A 52 -0.61 -18.48 11.98
N PHE A 53 -1.32 -18.24 13.06
CA PHE A 53 -2.27 -17.15 13.18
C PHE A 53 -1.61 -15.78 13.03
N SER A 54 -0.52 -15.53 13.74
CA SER A 54 0.26 -14.28 13.65
C SER A 54 0.79 -14.06 12.24
N HIS A 55 1.23 -15.12 11.55
CA HIS A 55 1.66 -15.04 10.16
C HIS A 55 0.51 -14.63 9.23
N VAL A 56 -0.66 -15.23 9.38
CA VAL A 56 -1.85 -14.87 8.60
C VAL A 56 -2.26 -13.42 8.85
N LEU A 57 -2.27 -12.96 10.09
CA LEU A 57 -2.57 -11.57 10.44
C LEU A 57 -1.60 -10.58 9.79
N ARG A 58 -0.31 -10.90 9.75
CA ARG A 58 0.72 -10.04 9.15
C ARG A 58 0.65 -10.05 7.62
N ASN A 59 0.53 -11.20 7.01
CA ASN A 59 0.57 -11.36 5.55
C ASN A 59 -0.80 -11.14 4.90
N GLY A 60 -1.86 -11.35 5.64
CA GLY A 60 -3.24 -11.09 5.29
C GLY A 60 -3.58 -11.46 3.85
N SER A 61 -3.97 -10.46 3.08
CA SER A 61 -4.42 -10.59 1.68
C SER A 61 -3.31 -10.72 0.64
N GLY A 62 -2.03 -10.75 1.04
CA GLY A 62 -0.92 -10.61 0.09
C GLY A 62 -0.83 -9.21 -0.53
N ALA A 63 -1.52 -8.23 0.07
CA ALA A 63 -1.64 -6.87 -0.46
C ALA A 63 -0.29 -6.19 -0.64
N VAL A 64 0.67 -6.41 0.27
CA VAL A 64 2.02 -5.85 0.16
C VAL A 64 2.73 -6.40 -1.06
N ARG A 65 2.68 -7.72 -1.28
CA ARG A 65 3.33 -8.34 -2.45
C ARG A 65 2.75 -7.81 -3.76
N LYS A 66 1.42 -7.70 -3.83
CA LYS A 66 0.76 -7.10 -4.98
C LYS A 66 1.21 -5.66 -5.19
N LYS A 67 1.33 -4.86 -4.14
CA LYS A 67 1.84 -3.49 -4.21
C LYS A 67 3.27 -3.42 -4.72
N ILE A 68 4.15 -4.30 -4.26
CA ILE A 68 5.52 -4.41 -4.75
C ILE A 68 5.52 -4.75 -6.25
N ASP A 69 4.67 -5.68 -6.68
CA ASP A 69 4.53 -6.04 -8.09
C ASP A 69 3.97 -4.88 -8.93
N ASP A 70 2.97 -4.16 -8.43
CA ASP A 70 2.38 -2.99 -9.10
C ASP A 70 3.40 -1.85 -9.28
N VAL A 71 4.27 -1.62 -8.27
CA VAL A 71 5.27 -0.52 -8.29
C VAL A 71 6.48 -0.87 -9.16
N PHE A 72 7.02 -2.07 -8.99
CA PHE A 72 8.32 -2.42 -9.59
C PHE A 72 8.20 -3.31 -10.82
N GLY A 73 7.06 -3.96 -11.07
CA GLY A 73 6.86 -4.77 -12.27
C GLY A 73 8.02 -5.71 -12.56
N HIS A 74 8.69 -5.51 -13.69
CA HIS A 74 9.85 -6.30 -14.11
C HIS A 74 11.20 -5.69 -13.71
N THR A 75 11.21 -4.53 -13.06
CA THR A 75 12.47 -3.83 -12.68
C THR A 75 13.18 -4.47 -11.51
N LEU A 76 12.46 -5.22 -10.67
CA LEU A 76 13.04 -6.01 -9.58
C LEU A 76 12.92 -7.50 -9.85
N SER A 77 13.95 -8.23 -9.43
CA SER A 77 13.93 -9.69 -9.45
C SER A 77 12.87 -10.23 -8.47
N ASN A 78 12.40 -11.46 -8.72
CA ASN A 78 11.46 -12.11 -7.80
C ASN A 78 12.05 -12.31 -6.39
N ASN A 79 13.37 -12.48 -6.28
CA ASN A 79 14.05 -12.63 -5.01
C ASN A 79 14.07 -11.29 -4.25
N ASP A 80 14.38 -10.17 -4.92
CA ASP A 80 14.33 -8.84 -4.31
C ASP A 80 12.94 -8.48 -3.83
N LYS A 81 11.92 -8.77 -4.63
CA LYS A 81 10.52 -8.56 -4.25
C LYS A 81 10.12 -9.37 -3.02
N ARG A 82 10.54 -10.62 -2.93
CA ARG A 82 10.31 -11.47 -1.75
C ARG A 82 11.06 -10.92 -0.54
N SER A 83 12.32 -10.54 -0.71
CA SER A 83 13.15 -9.94 0.34
C SER A 83 12.51 -8.67 0.89
N LEU A 84 12.05 -7.79 0.01
CA LEU A 84 11.36 -6.55 0.38
C LEU A 84 10.02 -6.81 1.09
N ALA A 85 9.23 -7.77 0.61
CA ALA A 85 8.00 -8.18 1.28
C ALA A 85 8.28 -8.76 2.67
N THR A 86 9.34 -9.59 2.81
CA THR A 86 9.75 -10.14 4.09
C THR A 86 10.17 -9.03 5.06
N LEU A 87 10.89 -8.02 4.59
CA LEU A 87 11.27 -6.87 5.41
C LEU A 87 10.05 -6.10 5.93
N ILE A 88 9.05 -5.89 5.08
CA ILE A 88 7.83 -5.18 5.49
C ILE A 88 7.03 -5.98 6.53
N TYR A 89 6.91 -7.30 6.36
CA TYR A 89 6.15 -8.16 7.26
C TYR A 89 6.90 -8.54 8.54
N TYR A 90 8.21 -8.70 8.46
CA TYR A 90 9.10 -9.19 9.53
C TYR A 90 10.35 -8.32 9.61
N PRO A 91 10.22 -7.03 9.98
CA PRO A 91 11.32 -6.08 9.91
C PRO A 91 12.50 -6.47 10.82
N LYS A 92 12.25 -6.89 12.06
CA LYS A 92 13.29 -7.25 13.01
C LYS A 92 14.07 -8.46 12.53
N GLU A 93 13.37 -9.55 12.24
CA GLU A 93 13.95 -10.82 11.81
C GLU A 93 14.75 -10.67 10.50
N LYS A 94 14.22 -9.85 9.59
CA LYS A 94 14.93 -9.59 8.31
C LYS A 94 16.14 -8.70 8.51
N MET A 95 16.07 -7.68 9.37
CA MET A 95 17.21 -6.82 9.67
C MET A 95 18.36 -7.56 10.34
N ASP A 96 18.04 -8.44 11.29
CA ASP A 96 19.07 -9.26 11.95
C ASP A 96 19.81 -10.14 10.92
N LEU A 97 19.05 -10.80 10.02
CA LEU A 97 19.66 -11.61 8.96
C LEU A 97 20.51 -10.78 7.99
N VAL A 98 20.07 -9.58 7.63
CA VAL A 98 20.79 -8.71 6.70
C VAL A 98 22.10 -8.21 7.31
N LYS A 99 22.11 -7.83 8.59
CA LYS A 99 23.34 -7.41 9.29
C LYS A 99 24.44 -8.46 9.27
N ASP A 100 24.05 -9.74 9.27
CA ASP A 100 25.00 -10.86 9.26
C ASP A 100 25.48 -11.23 7.84
N THR A 101 24.76 -10.81 6.80
CA THR A 101 25.00 -11.28 5.42
C THR A 101 25.39 -10.18 4.43
N GLU A 102 25.09 -8.92 4.74
CA GLU A 102 25.36 -7.80 3.84
C GLU A 102 26.70 -7.15 4.15
N GLU A 103 27.55 -7.01 3.14
CA GLU A 103 28.87 -6.41 3.28
C GLU A 103 28.82 -4.87 3.23
N ASP A 104 27.89 -4.31 2.44
CA ASP A 104 27.70 -2.86 2.27
C ASP A 104 26.33 -2.43 2.80
N MET A 105 26.22 -2.30 4.12
CA MET A 105 25.00 -1.89 4.79
C MET A 105 24.53 -0.50 4.38
N GLU A 106 25.43 0.43 4.12
CA GLU A 106 25.07 1.80 3.73
C GLU A 106 24.32 1.81 2.40
N ASN A 107 24.87 1.15 1.41
CA ASN A 107 24.21 1.04 0.10
C ASN A 107 22.91 0.24 0.19
N TRP A 108 22.88 -0.82 1.00
CA TRP A 108 21.67 -1.60 1.23
C TRP A 108 20.55 -0.74 1.83
N TYR A 109 20.85 0.09 2.84
CA TYR A 109 19.88 1.01 3.44
C TYR A 109 19.35 2.01 2.40
N LYS A 110 20.22 2.63 1.63
CA LYS A 110 19.83 3.61 0.59
C LYS A 110 18.86 3.00 -0.42
N ILE A 111 19.21 1.85 -0.97
CA ILE A 111 18.38 1.15 -1.97
C ILE A 111 17.05 0.69 -1.36
N THR A 112 17.10 0.12 -0.16
CA THR A 112 15.91 -0.40 0.51
C THR A 112 14.95 0.71 0.89
N LEU A 113 15.46 1.81 1.43
CA LEU A 113 14.66 2.97 1.79
C LEU A 113 14.00 3.61 0.56
N TYR A 114 14.74 3.77 -0.54
CA TYR A 114 14.15 4.23 -1.80
C TYR A 114 12.98 3.34 -2.24
N ARG A 115 13.15 2.01 -2.19
CA ARG A 115 12.09 1.06 -2.53
C ARG A 115 10.88 1.17 -1.63
N LEU A 116 11.08 1.34 -0.32
CA LEU A 116 10.02 1.53 0.66
C LEU A 116 9.25 2.84 0.43
N ILE A 117 9.94 3.93 0.11
CA ILE A 117 9.34 5.22 -0.22
C ILE A 117 8.43 5.09 -1.44
N GLU A 118 8.87 4.42 -2.51
CA GLU A 118 8.06 4.23 -3.71
C GLU A 118 6.77 3.42 -3.44
N ILE A 119 6.86 2.40 -2.58
CA ILE A 119 5.68 1.64 -2.13
C ILE A 119 4.76 2.53 -1.29
N CYS A 120 5.33 3.34 -0.38
CA CYS A 120 4.57 4.28 0.43
C CYS A 120 3.86 5.33 -0.41
N LYS A 121 4.51 5.92 -1.42
CA LYS A 121 3.91 6.87 -2.37
C LYS A 121 2.66 6.26 -3.02
N THR A 122 2.81 5.06 -3.60
CA THR A 122 1.70 4.36 -4.27
C THR A 122 0.57 4.01 -3.31
N THR A 123 0.90 3.64 -2.07
CA THR A 123 -0.08 3.30 -1.06
C THR A 123 -0.80 4.55 -0.54
N ALA A 124 -0.05 5.62 -0.26
CA ALA A 124 -0.54 6.88 0.27
C ALA A 124 -1.41 7.66 -0.74
N SER A 125 -1.16 7.50 -2.05
CA SER A 125 -1.89 8.21 -3.12
C SER A 125 -3.40 8.05 -3.08
N LYS A 126 -3.90 6.99 -2.46
CA LYS A 126 -5.33 6.68 -2.32
C LYS A 126 -5.97 7.35 -1.09
N TYR A 127 -5.19 8.01 -0.25
CA TYR A 127 -5.66 8.59 1.01
C TYR A 127 -5.42 10.09 1.05
N THR A 128 -6.18 10.79 1.88
CA THR A 128 -5.94 12.20 2.14
C THR A 128 -4.67 12.39 2.98
N ARG A 129 -3.98 13.52 2.80
CA ARG A 129 -2.78 13.88 3.60
C ARG A 129 -3.01 13.73 5.10
N SER A 130 -4.17 14.17 5.59
CA SER A 130 -4.51 14.05 7.01
C SER A 130 -4.55 12.59 7.50
N LYS A 131 -5.08 11.66 6.68
CA LYS A 131 -5.10 10.23 7.02
C LYS A 131 -3.70 9.63 6.99
N VAL A 132 -2.90 10.00 6.00
CA VAL A 132 -1.51 9.54 5.88
C VAL A 132 -0.71 9.99 7.09
N ARG A 133 -0.74 11.29 7.42
CA ARG A 133 -0.02 11.85 8.57
C ARG A 133 -0.38 11.17 9.89
N LYS A 134 -1.66 10.87 10.12
CA LYS A 134 -2.11 10.16 11.34
C LYS A 134 -1.64 8.70 11.42
N ALA A 135 -1.31 8.09 10.30
CA ALA A 135 -0.81 6.71 10.25
C ALA A 135 0.71 6.62 10.37
N LEU A 136 1.43 7.73 10.21
CA LEU A 136 2.89 7.77 10.30
C LEU A 136 3.34 7.87 11.77
N PRO A 137 4.52 7.30 12.11
CA PRO A 137 5.14 7.49 13.42
C PRO A 137 5.35 8.99 13.69
N THR A 138 4.97 9.45 14.89
CA THR A 138 4.97 10.87 15.25
C THR A 138 6.31 11.55 15.01
N ASP A 139 7.40 10.86 15.39
CA ASP A 139 8.77 11.40 15.34
C ASP A 139 9.29 11.60 13.91
N TYR A 140 8.77 10.80 12.96
CA TYR A 140 9.21 10.80 11.55
C TYR A 140 8.13 11.26 10.58
N ALA A 141 6.94 11.62 11.06
CA ALA A 141 5.77 11.89 10.23
C ALA A 141 6.05 12.98 9.20
N TYR A 142 6.75 14.05 9.58
CA TYR A 142 7.06 15.16 8.68
C TYR A 142 8.02 14.71 7.56
N VAL A 143 9.14 14.09 7.93
CA VAL A 143 10.15 13.65 6.95
C VAL A 143 9.56 12.63 5.98
N ILE A 144 8.81 11.66 6.50
CA ILE A 144 8.18 10.64 5.65
C ILE A 144 7.12 11.29 4.74
N GLU A 145 6.32 12.24 5.24
CA GLU A 145 5.32 12.94 4.45
C GLU A 145 5.97 13.73 3.30
N GLU A 146 7.06 14.44 3.54
CA GLU A 146 7.84 15.12 2.49
C GLU A 146 8.35 14.12 1.46
N LEU A 147 8.99 13.03 1.93
CA LEU A 147 9.54 11.97 1.08
C LEU A 147 8.50 11.33 0.14
N ILE A 148 7.26 11.15 0.58
CA ILE A 148 6.21 10.53 -0.22
C ILE A 148 5.39 11.52 -1.04
N THR A 149 5.49 12.82 -0.74
CA THR A 149 4.66 13.85 -1.38
C THR A 149 5.40 14.55 -2.51
N GLU A 150 6.72 14.74 -2.41
CA GLU A 150 7.48 15.45 -3.40
C GLU A 150 7.67 14.65 -4.70
N LYS A 151 7.58 15.39 -5.81
CA LYS A 151 7.88 14.84 -7.14
C LYS A 151 9.38 14.66 -7.28
N ALA A 152 9.79 13.50 -7.76
CA ALA A 152 11.19 13.10 -7.97
C ALA A 152 12.02 14.04 -8.88
N GLU A 153 11.37 15.01 -9.53
CA GLU A 153 11.99 15.99 -10.45
C GLU A 153 12.61 17.19 -9.72
N VAL A 154 12.27 17.42 -8.45
CA VAL A 154 12.66 18.63 -7.70
C VAL A 154 13.85 18.39 -6.77
N LEU A 155 14.17 17.15 -6.45
CA LEU A 155 15.23 16.83 -5.50
C LEU A 155 16.37 16.06 -6.17
N ASP A 156 17.57 16.57 -5.97
CA ASP A 156 18.79 15.79 -6.13
C ASP A 156 18.69 14.56 -5.22
N LYS A 157 18.56 13.37 -5.84
CA LYS A 157 18.35 12.12 -5.12
C LYS A 157 19.45 11.83 -4.09
N GLU A 158 20.67 12.32 -4.32
CA GLU A 158 21.80 12.17 -3.41
C GLU A 158 21.67 13.09 -2.20
N ALA A 159 21.31 14.37 -2.40
CA ALA A 159 21.09 15.30 -1.30
C ALA A 159 19.96 14.85 -0.38
N TYR A 160 18.95 14.20 -0.94
CA TYR A 160 17.79 13.74 -0.21
C TYR A 160 18.06 12.47 0.62
N LEU A 161 18.81 11.53 0.07
CA LEU A 161 19.27 10.36 0.80
C LEU A 161 20.28 10.75 1.89
N SER A 162 21.03 11.86 1.74
CA SER A 162 21.94 12.38 2.76
C SER A 162 21.20 13.00 3.95
N LEU A 163 19.98 13.53 3.78
CA LEU A 163 19.15 14.02 4.89
C LEU A 163 18.75 12.91 5.87
N ILE A 164 18.71 11.67 5.39
CA ILE A 164 18.40 10.50 6.22
C ILE A 164 19.58 10.12 7.11
N HIS A 165 20.82 10.37 6.66
CA HIS A 165 22.04 10.16 7.46
C HIS A 165 22.19 11.15 8.63
N ILE A 166 21.52 12.31 8.58
CA ILE A 166 21.58 13.32 9.66
C ILE A 166 20.73 12.90 10.86
N SER A 167 19.82 11.94 10.72
CA SER A 167 18.91 11.49 11.77
C SER A 167 19.39 10.23 12.53
N GLU A 168 20.58 9.72 12.26
CA GLU A 168 21.18 8.66 13.10
C GLU A 168 21.92 9.29 14.28
N PRO A 169 21.57 8.88 15.54
CA PRO A 169 22.27 9.31 16.73
C PRO A 169 23.66 8.64 16.87
#